data_14a76cf84d9bb01a4742a6913c4b9be0
#
_entry.id   14a76cf84d9bb01a4742a6913c4b9be0
#
_cell.length_a   1.000
_cell.length_b   1.000
_cell.length_c   1.000
_cell.angle_alpha   90.00
_cell.angle_beta   90.00
_cell.angle_gamma   90.00
#
_symmetry.space_group_name_H-M   'P 1'
#
loop_
_entity.id
_entity.type
_entity.pdbx_description
1 polymer ?
#
loop_
_entity_poly.entity_id
_entity_poly.type
_entity_poly.pdbx_seq_one_letter_code
_entity_poly.pdbx_strand_id
1 'polypeptide(L)'
;MSKKVSKQKIRISGQNQKLSEKPGLNSYKRYVEFLLILLLVFITYGNSIQNDYNLDDGYVVSLDNANLLTSKGISGIPEILTSKYSEGEGVTYGYRPFGKVTMAIEYSIWQNNPHLSHFVNLLLFAINVYLLLLFFKRIATMFNIENSALVYLPILFYIVHPIHTEVVCSIKNREEILCFSFLLAALLIYFKFNEQKKWWYLVPFLVFTMLAFFSKETAFN
;
A
#
# COMPACT_ATOMS: atom_id res chain seq x y z
N MET A 1 20.94 -74.51 16.97
CA MET A 1 19.73 -73.82 17.39
C MET A 1 19.99 -72.30 17.30
N SER A 2 19.57 -71.66 16.24
CA SER A 2 19.78 -70.22 16.02
C SER A 2 18.44 -69.50 16.15
N LYS A 3 18.30 -68.61 17.16
CA LYS A 3 17.12 -67.79 17.36
C LYS A 3 17.18 -66.56 16.45
N LYS A 4 16.30 -66.52 15.43
CA LYS A 4 16.02 -65.31 14.63
C LYS A 4 15.30 -64.27 15.54
N VAL A 5 15.97 -63.15 15.82
CA VAL A 5 15.34 -61.99 16.42
C VAL A 5 14.73 -61.16 15.33
N SER A 6 13.39 -61.10 15.29
CA SER A 6 12.59 -60.28 14.39
C SER A 6 12.70 -58.83 14.80
N LYS A 7 13.35 -57.99 13.98
CA LYS A 7 13.31 -56.52 14.10
C LYS A 7 11.98 -56.01 13.63
N GLN A 8 11.07 -55.75 14.56
CA GLN A 8 9.86 -55.01 14.32
C GLN A 8 10.19 -53.51 14.08
N LYS A 9 10.14 -53.09 12.83
CA LYS A 9 10.22 -51.65 12.47
C LYS A 9 8.95 -50.94 12.96
N ILE A 10 9.03 -50.20 14.02
CA ILE A 10 7.99 -49.23 14.41
C ILE A 10 8.01 -48.11 13.35
N ARG A 11 7.08 -48.16 12.44
CA ARG A 11 6.75 -47.02 11.55
C ARG A 11 5.98 -45.99 12.39
N ILE A 12 6.67 -44.98 12.87
CA ILE A 12 6.06 -43.75 13.36
C ILE A 12 5.61 -43.01 12.10
N SER A 13 4.36 -43.24 11.66
CA SER A 13 3.72 -42.40 10.65
C SER A 13 3.28 -41.12 11.33
N GLY A 14 4.18 -40.14 11.42
CA GLY A 14 3.81 -38.76 11.68
C GLY A 14 3.04 -38.23 10.47
N GLN A 15 1.76 -38.54 10.39
CA GLN A 15 0.83 -37.82 9.54
C GLN A 15 0.67 -36.41 10.12
N ASN A 16 1.55 -35.49 9.70
CA ASN A 16 1.20 -34.06 9.72
C ASN A 16 -0.02 -33.91 8.80
N GLN A 17 -1.22 -34.10 9.35
CA GLN A 17 -2.43 -33.57 8.75
C GLN A 17 -2.30 -32.04 8.78
N LYS A 18 -1.70 -31.47 7.70
CA LYS A 18 -2.04 -30.12 7.29
C LYS A 18 -3.54 -30.15 7.04
N LEU A 19 -4.31 -29.66 8.03
CA LEU A 19 -5.71 -29.34 7.84
C LEU A 19 -5.76 -28.47 6.57
N SER A 20 -6.26 -29.01 5.49
CA SER A 20 -6.50 -28.27 4.27
C SER A 20 -7.64 -27.31 4.59
N GLU A 21 -7.28 -26.07 4.99
CA GLU A 21 -8.27 -25.01 5.12
C GLU A 21 -9.01 -24.89 3.80
N LYS A 22 -10.32 -25.03 3.84
CA LYS A 22 -11.20 -24.93 2.67
C LYS A 22 -10.91 -23.59 1.98
N PRO A 23 -10.62 -23.57 0.66
CA PRO A 23 -10.20 -22.34 -0.06
C PRO A 23 -11.17 -21.16 0.12
N GLY A 24 -12.46 -21.39 0.33
CA GLY A 24 -13.47 -20.38 0.57
C GLY A 24 -13.35 -19.65 1.93
N LEU A 25 -12.92 -20.34 2.99
CA LEU A 25 -12.82 -19.77 4.32
C LEU A 25 -11.67 -18.75 4.43
N ASN A 26 -10.57 -19.02 3.72
CA ASN A 26 -9.40 -18.14 3.69
C ASN A 26 -9.67 -16.85 2.89
N SER A 27 -10.48 -16.92 1.83
CA SER A 27 -10.91 -15.75 1.07
C SER A 27 -11.83 -14.86 1.92
N TYR A 28 -12.85 -15.41 2.57
CA TYR A 28 -13.77 -14.69 3.42
C TYR A 28 -13.05 -13.93 4.54
N LYS A 29 -12.10 -14.57 5.23
CA LYS A 29 -11.29 -13.95 6.27
C LYS A 29 -10.56 -12.70 5.76
N ARG A 30 -9.98 -12.74 4.57
CA ARG A 30 -9.29 -11.60 3.96
C ARG A 30 -10.21 -10.43 3.68
N TYR A 31 -11.43 -10.68 3.19
CA TYR A 31 -12.42 -9.64 2.98
C TYR A 31 -12.84 -8.99 4.30
N VAL A 32 -13.09 -9.80 5.34
CA VAL A 32 -13.44 -9.28 6.67
C VAL A 32 -12.32 -8.42 7.24
N GLU A 33 -11.06 -8.84 7.14
CA GLU A 33 -9.91 -8.05 7.59
C GLU A 33 -9.81 -6.71 6.85
N PHE A 34 -9.99 -6.71 5.52
CA PHE A 34 -9.98 -5.46 4.75
C PHE A 34 -11.13 -4.54 5.15
N LEU A 35 -12.34 -5.07 5.32
CA LEU A 35 -13.51 -4.28 5.75
C LEU A 35 -13.32 -3.70 7.16
N LEU A 36 -12.72 -4.45 8.08
CA LEU A 36 -12.42 -3.95 9.43
C LEU A 36 -11.37 -2.83 9.38
N ILE A 37 -10.32 -2.97 8.58
CA ILE A 37 -9.33 -1.91 8.37
C ILE A 37 -10.00 -0.67 7.78
N LEU A 38 -10.81 -0.83 6.73
CA LEU A 38 -11.54 0.25 6.10
C LEU A 38 -12.40 0.99 7.12
N LEU A 39 -13.19 0.24 7.91
CA LEU A 39 -14.04 0.81 8.96
C LEU A 39 -13.21 1.61 9.98
N LEU A 40 -12.09 1.05 10.48
CA LEU A 40 -11.23 1.72 11.45
C LEU A 40 -10.59 2.99 10.88
N VAL A 41 -10.12 2.96 9.63
CA VAL A 41 -9.58 4.14 8.95
C VAL A 41 -10.64 5.25 8.84
N PHE A 42 -11.87 4.89 8.45
CA PHE A 42 -12.96 5.87 8.36
C PHE A 42 -13.43 6.39 9.73
N ILE A 43 -13.41 5.58 10.79
CA ILE A 43 -13.67 6.06 12.15
C ILE A 43 -12.59 7.05 12.59
N THR A 44 -11.31 6.79 12.28
CA THR A 44 -10.19 7.60 12.76
C THR A 44 -10.04 8.90 11.97
N TYR A 45 -10.18 8.86 10.65
CA TYR A 45 -9.84 9.98 9.75
C TYR A 45 -11.02 10.45 8.89
N GLY A 46 -12.21 9.88 9.02
CA GLY A 46 -13.37 10.19 8.15
C GLY A 46 -13.83 11.66 8.26
N ASN A 47 -13.53 12.34 9.37
CA ASN A 47 -13.79 13.77 9.51
C ASN A 47 -13.01 14.60 8.48
N SER A 48 -11.85 14.13 7.98
CA SER A 48 -11.07 14.84 6.95
C SER A 48 -11.81 15.01 5.63
N ILE A 49 -12.83 14.18 5.35
CA ILE A 49 -13.64 14.29 4.13
C ILE A 49 -14.34 15.67 4.05
N GLN A 50 -14.60 16.31 5.19
CA GLN A 50 -15.24 17.62 5.24
C GLN A 50 -14.26 18.79 5.09
N ASN A 51 -12.94 18.52 5.03
CA ASN A 51 -11.94 19.56 4.88
C ASN A 51 -11.91 20.11 3.45
N ASP A 52 -11.56 21.37 3.35
CA ASP A 52 -11.16 22.02 2.10
C ASP A 52 -9.71 21.68 1.74
N TYR A 53 -9.25 22.18 0.60
CA TYR A 53 -7.84 22.11 0.23
C TYR A 53 -6.97 22.90 1.20
N ASN A 54 -5.81 22.35 1.54
CA ASN A 54 -4.78 22.95 2.35
C ASN A 54 -3.80 23.77 1.46
N LEU A 55 -3.00 24.66 2.05
CA LEU A 55 -2.03 25.50 1.32
C LEU A 55 -1.10 24.69 0.40
N ASP A 56 -0.56 23.57 0.90
CA ASP A 56 0.35 22.72 0.15
C ASP A 56 -0.34 21.94 -0.97
N ASP A 57 -1.65 21.79 -0.92
CA ASP A 57 -2.40 21.10 -1.96
C ASP A 57 -2.35 21.87 -3.30
N GLY A 58 -2.10 23.19 -3.26
CA GLY A 58 -1.87 24.03 -4.43
C GLY A 58 -0.72 23.58 -5.34
N TYR A 59 0.21 22.72 -4.87
CA TYR A 59 1.24 22.10 -5.70
C TYR A 59 0.70 21.01 -6.61
N VAL A 60 -0.41 20.38 -6.26
CA VAL A 60 -0.98 19.23 -6.97
C VAL A 60 -2.39 19.47 -7.48
N VAL A 61 -3.11 20.46 -6.93
CA VAL A 61 -4.46 20.84 -7.32
C VAL A 61 -4.46 22.30 -7.78
N SER A 62 -5.16 22.61 -8.87
CA SER A 62 -5.27 23.97 -9.38
C SER A 62 -6.27 24.76 -8.54
N LEU A 63 -5.81 25.47 -7.53
CA LEU A 63 -6.64 26.36 -6.70
C LEU A 63 -6.79 27.74 -7.38
N ASP A 64 -5.65 28.37 -7.69
CA ASP A 64 -5.60 29.72 -8.26
C ASP A 64 -4.92 29.79 -9.64
N ASN A 65 -4.22 28.73 -10.04
CA ASN A 65 -3.49 28.64 -11.30
C ASN A 65 -4.17 27.68 -12.26
N ALA A 66 -4.98 28.23 -13.19
CA ALA A 66 -5.56 27.47 -14.31
C ALA A 66 -4.51 26.76 -15.20
N ASN A 67 -3.22 27.05 -14.99
CA ASN A 67 -2.11 26.51 -15.76
C ASN A 67 -1.48 25.25 -15.14
N LEU A 68 -2.00 24.76 -14.00
CA LEU A 68 -1.47 23.53 -13.45
C LEU A 68 -1.81 22.34 -14.36
N LEU A 69 -0.82 21.49 -14.65
CA LEU A 69 -0.98 20.36 -15.58
C LEU A 69 -2.09 19.39 -15.16
N THR A 70 -2.38 19.29 -13.88
CA THR A 70 -3.47 18.47 -13.34
C THR A 70 -4.85 18.93 -13.78
N SER A 71 -5.04 20.24 -14.04
CA SER A 71 -6.31 20.79 -14.55
C SER A 71 -6.60 20.44 -16.00
N LYS A 72 -5.60 19.91 -16.75
CA LYS A 72 -5.80 19.34 -18.07
C LYS A 72 -6.43 17.93 -18.01
N GLY A 73 -6.58 17.36 -16.81
CA GLY A 73 -7.09 16.01 -16.62
C GLY A 73 -6.18 14.95 -17.24
N ILE A 74 -6.79 13.87 -17.74
CA ILE A 74 -6.06 12.74 -18.37
C ILE A 74 -5.18 13.21 -19.54
N SER A 75 -5.59 14.23 -20.30
CA SER A 75 -4.80 14.77 -21.41
C SER A 75 -3.48 15.41 -20.96
N GLY A 76 -3.39 15.85 -19.71
CA GLY A 76 -2.16 16.41 -19.13
C GLY A 76 -1.13 15.36 -18.67
N ILE A 77 -1.51 14.07 -18.59
CA ILE A 77 -0.64 13.01 -18.06
C ILE A 77 0.71 12.91 -18.82
N PRO A 78 0.78 12.92 -20.15
CA PRO A 78 2.07 12.86 -20.86
C PRO A 78 3.01 14.02 -20.47
N GLU A 79 2.46 15.22 -20.27
CA GLU A 79 3.23 16.39 -19.87
C GLU A 79 3.65 16.29 -18.39
N ILE A 80 2.78 15.81 -17.50
CA ILE A 80 3.11 15.53 -16.10
C ILE A 80 4.29 14.55 -16.00
N LEU A 81 4.30 13.50 -16.82
CA LEU A 81 5.37 12.49 -16.84
C LEU A 81 6.72 13.00 -17.36
N THR A 82 6.76 14.16 -17.99
CA THR A 82 8.00 14.78 -18.53
C THR A 82 8.38 16.07 -17.83
N SER A 83 7.51 16.60 -16.95
CA SER A 83 7.72 17.85 -16.21
C SER A 83 8.37 17.61 -14.85
N LYS A 84 9.01 18.64 -14.32
CA LYS A 84 9.44 18.69 -12.92
C LYS A 84 8.23 18.84 -11.99
N TYR A 85 8.42 18.51 -10.70
CA TYR A 85 7.34 18.58 -9.72
C TYR A 85 6.86 20.02 -9.49
N SER A 86 7.78 20.95 -9.26
CA SER A 86 7.50 22.37 -9.14
C SER A 86 8.73 23.17 -9.54
N GLU A 87 8.52 24.32 -10.20
CA GLU A 87 9.54 25.30 -10.51
C GLU A 87 9.07 26.66 -9.97
N GLY A 88 9.82 27.24 -9.03
CA GLY A 88 9.54 28.56 -8.48
C GLY A 88 10.74 29.12 -7.72
N GLU A 89 10.98 30.42 -7.82
CA GLU A 89 12.01 31.19 -7.07
C GLU A 89 13.42 30.56 -7.04
N GLY A 90 13.85 29.90 -8.14
CA GLY A 90 15.17 29.29 -8.25
C GLY A 90 15.32 27.93 -7.54
N VAL A 91 14.27 27.40 -6.95
CA VAL A 91 14.26 26.07 -6.34
C VAL A 91 13.48 25.11 -7.24
N THR A 92 14.15 24.04 -7.69
CA THR A 92 13.51 22.94 -8.41
C THR A 92 13.29 21.81 -7.45
N TYR A 93 12.04 21.48 -7.20
CA TYR A 93 11.68 20.26 -6.48
C TYR A 93 11.77 19.05 -7.42
N GLY A 94 12.09 17.89 -6.87
CA GLY A 94 12.37 16.65 -7.57
C GLY A 94 11.30 16.20 -8.58
N TYR A 95 11.46 14.99 -9.09
CA TYR A 95 10.56 14.40 -10.08
C TYR A 95 9.63 13.38 -9.40
N ARG A 96 8.33 13.75 -9.23
CA ARG A 96 7.30 12.96 -8.52
C ARG A 96 5.98 12.97 -9.29
N PRO A 97 5.92 12.36 -10.48
CA PRO A 97 4.74 12.48 -11.34
C PRO A 97 3.50 11.78 -10.81
N PHE A 98 3.62 10.68 -10.03
CA PHE A 98 2.49 9.83 -9.70
C PHE A 98 1.44 10.49 -8.83
N GLY A 99 1.83 11.32 -7.87
CA GLY A 99 0.87 12.15 -7.10
C GLY A 99 -0.01 12.98 -8.04
N LYS A 100 0.63 13.74 -8.95
CA LYS A 100 -0.06 14.58 -9.94
C LYS A 100 -0.90 13.77 -10.94
N VAL A 101 -0.42 12.59 -11.37
CA VAL A 101 -1.20 11.70 -12.26
C VAL A 101 -2.52 11.30 -11.61
N THR A 102 -2.52 10.95 -10.31
CA THR A 102 -3.77 10.62 -9.61
C THR A 102 -4.72 11.82 -9.54
N MET A 103 -4.19 13.04 -9.31
CA MET A 103 -4.99 14.27 -9.32
C MET A 103 -5.56 14.59 -10.70
N ALA A 104 -4.78 14.39 -11.77
CA ALA A 104 -5.26 14.57 -13.15
C ALA A 104 -6.39 13.60 -13.50
N ILE A 105 -6.31 12.36 -13.03
CA ILE A 105 -7.39 11.38 -13.19
C ILE A 105 -8.65 11.84 -12.43
N GLU A 106 -8.51 12.26 -11.17
CA GLU A 106 -9.61 12.78 -10.37
C GLU A 106 -10.24 13.99 -11.02
N TYR A 107 -9.42 14.95 -11.46
CA TYR A 107 -9.91 16.13 -12.15
C TYR A 107 -10.77 15.80 -13.38
N SER A 108 -10.42 14.77 -14.13
CA SER A 108 -11.21 14.33 -15.29
C SER A 108 -12.58 13.76 -14.93
N ILE A 109 -12.76 13.27 -13.68
CA ILE A 109 -14.00 12.61 -13.26
C ILE A 109 -14.94 13.59 -12.55
N TRP A 110 -14.40 14.42 -11.65
CA TRP A 110 -15.19 15.33 -10.80
C TRP A 110 -14.59 16.72 -10.62
N GLN A 111 -13.57 17.08 -11.41
CA GLN A 111 -12.86 18.36 -11.33
C GLN A 111 -12.21 18.57 -9.94
N ASN A 112 -12.10 19.82 -9.48
CA ASN A 112 -11.60 20.14 -8.15
C ASN A 112 -12.69 19.91 -7.09
N ASN A 113 -12.65 18.77 -6.43
CA ASN A 113 -13.55 18.45 -5.33
C ASN A 113 -12.75 17.93 -4.13
N PRO A 114 -12.48 18.77 -3.09
CA PRO A 114 -11.66 18.38 -1.96
C PRO A 114 -12.24 17.17 -1.21
N HIS A 115 -13.56 17.11 -1.05
CA HIS A 115 -14.21 16.03 -0.30
C HIS A 115 -14.00 14.66 -0.94
N LEU A 116 -14.07 14.57 -2.29
CA LEU A 116 -13.81 13.34 -3.01
C LEU A 116 -12.31 13.00 -3.00
N SER A 117 -11.43 14.00 -3.09
CA SER A 117 -9.98 13.77 -2.99
C SER A 117 -9.56 13.27 -1.61
N HIS A 118 -10.14 13.79 -0.52
CA HIS A 118 -9.93 13.25 0.82
C HIS A 118 -10.50 11.83 0.95
N PHE A 119 -11.67 11.55 0.40
CA PHE A 119 -12.22 10.19 0.39
C PHE A 119 -11.29 9.20 -0.31
N VAL A 120 -10.70 9.58 -1.46
CA VAL A 120 -9.71 8.74 -2.16
C VAL A 120 -8.46 8.53 -1.30
N ASN A 121 -7.96 9.57 -0.60
CA ASN A 121 -6.83 9.41 0.32
C ASN A 121 -7.12 8.37 1.41
N LEU A 122 -8.32 8.37 1.99
CA LEU A 122 -8.73 7.38 2.98
C LEU A 122 -8.76 5.95 2.41
N LEU A 123 -9.28 5.78 1.19
CA LEU A 123 -9.25 4.48 0.51
C LEU A 123 -7.82 4.00 0.24
N LEU A 124 -6.95 4.89 -0.26
CA LEU A 124 -5.55 4.57 -0.50
C LEU A 124 -4.82 4.23 0.81
N PHE A 125 -5.10 4.95 1.90
CA PHE A 125 -4.53 4.64 3.20
C PHE A 125 -5.03 3.29 3.73
N ALA A 126 -6.32 2.96 3.57
CA ALA A 126 -6.84 1.64 3.94
C ALA A 126 -6.17 0.50 3.15
N ILE A 127 -5.92 0.70 1.85
CA ILE A 127 -5.15 -0.24 1.02
C ILE A 127 -3.71 -0.36 1.56
N ASN A 128 -3.07 0.76 1.90
CA ASN A 128 -1.73 0.80 2.48
C ASN A 128 -1.66 -0.03 3.76
N VAL A 129 -2.57 0.19 4.70
CA VAL A 129 -2.68 -0.57 5.95
C VAL A 129 -2.91 -2.06 5.69
N TYR A 130 -3.73 -2.39 4.71
CA TYR A 130 -3.97 -3.80 4.35
C TYR A 130 -2.72 -4.47 3.78
N LEU A 131 -1.97 -3.78 2.92
CA LEU A 131 -0.69 -4.29 2.42
C LEU A 131 0.31 -4.48 3.57
N LEU A 132 0.34 -3.56 4.53
CA LEU A 132 1.15 -3.67 5.74
C LEU A 132 0.74 -4.89 6.58
N LEU A 133 -0.56 -5.15 6.76
CA LEU A 133 -1.05 -6.36 7.41
C LEU A 133 -0.56 -7.62 6.70
N LEU A 134 -0.65 -7.67 5.36
CA LEU A 134 -0.16 -8.82 4.59
C LEU A 134 1.36 -9.01 4.76
N PHE A 135 2.12 -7.91 4.82
CA PHE A 135 3.55 -7.93 5.08
C PHE A 135 3.87 -8.49 6.48
N PHE A 136 3.20 -8.00 7.54
CA PHE A 136 3.38 -8.53 8.90
C PHE A 136 3.00 -10.02 9.02
N LYS A 137 1.92 -10.45 8.38
CA LYS A 137 1.56 -11.86 8.31
C LYS A 137 2.64 -12.69 7.63
N ARG A 138 3.24 -12.14 6.58
CA ARG A 138 4.32 -12.81 5.89
C ARG A 138 5.55 -12.98 6.77
N ILE A 139 5.96 -11.92 7.46
CA ILE A 139 7.05 -11.94 8.43
C ILE A 139 6.74 -12.96 9.55
N ALA A 140 5.54 -12.92 10.13
CA ALA A 140 5.14 -13.87 11.17
C ALA A 140 5.28 -15.33 10.71
N THR A 141 4.89 -15.63 9.47
CA THR A 141 5.05 -16.96 8.89
C THR A 141 6.54 -17.36 8.75
N MET A 142 7.39 -16.41 8.32
CA MET A 142 8.83 -16.68 8.14
C MET A 142 9.55 -16.98 9.46
N PHE A 143 9.12 -16.32 10.54
CA PHE A 143 9.71 -16.49 11.86
C PHE A 143 8.94 -17.46 12.77
N ASN A 144 7.93 -18.18 12.25
CA ASN A 144 7.07 -19.10 13.00
C ASN A 144 6.41 -18.43 14.22
N ILE A 145 5.99 -17.18 14.08
CA ILE A 145 5.30 -16.44 15.13
C ILE A 145 3.83 -16.88 15.14
N GLU A 146 3.42 -17.60 16.19
CA GLU A 146 2.04 -18.11 16.35
C GLU A 146 1.10 -17.09 17.01
N ASN A 147 1.66 -16.17 17.81
CA ASN A 147 0.86 -15.17 18.51
C ASN A 147 0.34 -14.10 17.53
N SER A 148 -0.95 -14.20 17.22
CA SER A 148 -1.62 -13.26 16.31
C SER A 148 -1.62 -11.81 16.81
N ALA A 149 -1.55 -11.57 18.13
CA ALA A 149 -1.48 -10.22 18.68
C ALA A 149 -0.25 -9.45 18.15
N LEU A 150 0.90 -10.14 17.95
CA LEU A 150 2.11 -9.53 17.40
C LEU A 150 1.96 -9.08 15.92
N VAL A 151 0.92 -9.55 15.23
CA VAL A 151 0.59 -9.12 13.88
C VAL A 151 -0.42 -7.98 13.89
N TYR A 152 -1.51 -8.10 14.69
CA TYR A 152 -2.62 -7.15 14.62
C TYR A 152 -2.43 -5.90 15.48
N LEU A 153 -1.74 -5.98 16.62
CA LEU A 153 -1.49 -4.81 17.47
C LEU A 153 -0.66 -3.73 16.76
N PRO A 154 0.46 -4.04 16.07
CA PRO A 154 1.19 -3.02 15.30
C PRO A 154 0.33 -2.35 14.23
N ILE A 155 -0.56 -3.11 13.57
CA ILE A 155 -1.48 -2.56 12.57
C ILE A 155 -2.49 -1.60 13.22
N LEU A 156 -3.04 -1.96 14.37
CA LEU A 156 -3.94 -1.07 15.11
C LEU A 156 -3.23 0.21 15.54
N PHE A 157 -2.03 0.11 16.11
CA PHE A 157 -1.21 1.28 16.46
C PHE A 157 -0.87 2.14 15.24
N TYR A 158 -0.55 1.52 14.11
CA TYR A 158 -0.29 2.25 12.88
C TYR A 158 -1.51 3.05 12.42
N ILE A 159 -2.74 2.47 12.46
CA ILE A 159 -3.95 3.17 12.06
C ILE A 159 -4.20 4.39 12.95
N VAL A 160 -4.11 4.24 14.28
CA VAL A 160 -4.52 5.29 15.22
C VAL A 160 -3.40 6.28 15.59
N HIS A 161 -2.19 6.08 15.07
CA HIS A 161 -1.04 6.92 15.44
C HIS A 161 -1.20 8.34 14.87
N PRO A 162 -1.13 9.39 15.70
CA PRO A 162 -1.40 10.76 15.28
C PRO A 162 -0.44 11.31 14.22
N ILE A 163 0.75 10.71 14.06
CA ILE A 163 1.70 11.11 13.02
C ILE A 163 1.13 10.95 11.59
N HIS A 164 0.18 10.04 11.41
CA HIS A 164 -0.43 9.82 10.10
C HIS A 164 -1.50 10.85 9.74
N THR A 165 -1.92 11.69 10.68
CA THR A 165 -2.93 12.74 10.42
C THR A 165 -2.48 13.66 9.30
N GLU A 166 -1.22 14.11 9.31
CA GLU A 166 -0.69 14.97 8.24
C GLU A 166 -0.68 14.26 6.89
N VAL A 167 -0.25 13.00 6.85
CA VAL A 167 -0.16 12.23 5.59
C VAL A 167 -1.54 11.91 5.03
N VAL A 168 -2.51 11.56 5.87
CA VAL A 168 -3.84 11.13 5.45
C VAL A 168 -4.75 12.29 5.13
N CYS A 169 -4.69 13.37 5.93
CA CYS A 169 -5.58 14.52 5.81
C CYS A 169 -5.07 15.62 4.86
N SER A 170 -3.86 15.50 4.29
CA SER A 170 -3.33 16.37 3.25
C SER A 170 -3.36 15.67 1.89
N ILE A 171 -3.98 16.29 0.91
CA ILE A 171 -4.13 15.70 -0.43
C ILE A 171 -2.77 15.62 -1.14
N LYS A 172 -1.93 16.64 -0.97
CA LYS A 172 -0.56 16.66 -1.51
C LYS A 172 0.28 15.49 -0.99
N ASN A 173 0.11 15.11 0.28
CA ASN A 173 0.87 14.02 0.89
C ASN A 173 0.41 12.61 0.44
N ARG A 174 -0.54 12.50 -0.48
CA ARG A 174 -0.89 11.24 -1.18
C ARG A 174 0.33 10.54 -1.77
N GLU A 175 1.35 11.30 -2.18
CA GLU A 175 2.60 10.76 -2.70
C GLU A 175 3.31 9.82 -1.71
N GLU A 176 3.20 10.09 -0.37
CA GLU A 176 3.72 9.21 0.69
C GLU A 176 2.95 7.89 0.76
N ILE A 177 1.62 7.99 0.73
CA ILE A 177 0.73 6.81 0.78
C ILE A 177 1.01 5.90 -0.42
N LEU A 178 1.13 6.47 -1.62
CA LEU A 178 1.43 5.75 -2.85
C LEU A 178 2.82 5.11 -2.80
N CYS A 179 3.84 5.89 -2.41
CA CYS A 179 5.22 5.43 -2.28
C CYS A 179 5.30 4.20 -1.37
N PHE A 180 4.77 4.29 -0.15
CA PHE A 180 4.82 3.19 0.80
C PHE A 180 3.97 1.99 0.36
N SER A 181 2.81 2.22 -0.25
CA SER A 181 1.98 1.14 -0.80
C SER A 181 2.70 0.36 -1.90
N PHE A 182 3.37 1.06 -2.81
CA PHE A 182 4.13 0.41 -3.88
C PHE A 182 5.35 -0.34 -3.35
N LEU A 183 6.05 0.19 -2.34
CA LEU A 183 7.14 -0.53 -1.67
C LEU A 183 6.66 -1.81 -1.00
N LEU A 184 5.55 -1.76 -0.26
CA LEU A 184 4.95 -2.95 0.36
C LEU A 184 4.54 -3.98 -0.69
N ALA A 185 3.93 -3.55 -1.81
CA ALA A 185 3.58 -4.44 -2.91
C ALA A 185 4.82 -5.09 -3.54
N ALA A 186 5.89 -4.32 -3.76
CA ALA A 186 7.16 -4.83 -4.27
C ALA A 186 7.74 -5.88 -3.32
N LEU A 187 7.80 -5.62 -2.02
CA LEU A 187 8.30 -6.55 -1.01
C LEU A 187 7.48 -7.85 -0.95
N LEU A 188 6.14 -7.76 -1.01
CA LEU A 188 5.27 -8.93 -1.03
C LEU A 188 5.50 -9.80 -2.28
N ILE A 189 5.75 -9.16 -3.44
CA ILE A 189 6.08 -9.85 -4.68
C ILE A 189 7.46 -10.49 -4.59
N TYR A 190 8.44 -9.79 -4.02
CA TYR A 190 9.79 -10.32 -3.79
C TYR A 190 9.77 -11.57 -2.91
N PHE A 191 8.96 -11.59 -1.84
CA PHE A 191 8.78 -12.80 -1.04
C PHE A 191 8.22 -13.97 -1.86
N LYS A 192 7.26 -13.73 -2.76
CA LYS A 192 6.75 -14.77 -3.68
C LYS A 192 7.83 -15.25 -4.65
N PHE A 193 8.65 -14.33 -5.17
CA PHE A 193 9.81 -14.70 -5.99
C PHE A 193 10.74 -15.62 -5.22
N ASN A 194 11.09 -15.24 -3.99
CA ASN A 194 12.03 -16.02 -3.18
C ASN A 194 11.53 -17.44 -2.84
N GLU A 195 10.20 -17.61 -2.70
CA GLU A 195 9.59 -18.93 -2.47
C GLU A 195 9.52 -19.79 -3.72
N GLN A 196 9.04 -19.20 -4.81
CA GLN A 196 8.74 -19.96 -6.02
C GLN A 196 9.91 -20.00 -7.00
N LYS A 197 10.91 -19.12 -6.84
CA LYS A 197 12.08 -18.94 -7.71
C LYS A 197 11.73 -18.74 -9.20
N LYS A 198 10.53 -18.19 -9.48
CA LYS A 198 10.04 -17.95 -10.82
C LYS A 198 10.37 -16.52 -11.25
N TRP A 199 11.20 -16.39 -12.27
CA TRP A 199 11.76 -15.12 -12.74
C TRP A 199 10.71 -14.06 -13.13
N TRP A 200 9.52 -14.45 -13.58
CA TRP A 200 8.47 -13.48 -13.95
C TRP A 200 7.94 -12.64 -12.78
N TYR A 201 8.19 -13.03 -11.52
CA TYR A 201 7.89 -12.15 -10.38
C TYR A 201 8.82 -10.94 -10.29
N LEU A 202 10.00 -10.99 -10.95
CA LEU A 202 10.92 -9.84 -10.97
C LEU A 202 10.35 -8.68 -11.78
N VAL A 203 9.55 -8.95 -12.82
CA VAL A 203 8.92 -7.89 -13.62
C VAL A 203 7.99 -7.03 -12.77
N PRO A 204 6.93 -7.55 -12.11
CA PRO A 204 6.09 -6.72 -11.26
C PRO A 204 6.84 -6.16 -10.04
N PHE A 205 7.84 -6.85 -9.50
CA PHE A 205 8.71 -6.29 -8.46
C PHE A 205 9.39 -5.00 -8.93
N LEU A 206 10.03 -5.01 -10.10
CA LEU A 206 10.68 -3.83 -10.67
C LEU A 206 9.67 -2.72 -10.98
N VAL A 207 8.51 -3.08 -11.55
CA VAL A 207 7.45 -2.11 -11.84
C VAL A 207 7.01 -1.40 -10.57
N PHE A 208 6.66 -2.12 -9.51
CA PHE A 208 6.23 -1.49 -8.25
C PHE A 208 7.33 -0.70 -7.57
N THR A 209 8.58 -1.14 -7.67
CA THR A 209 9.74 -0.37 -7.18
C THR A 209 9.87 0.95 -7.93
N MET A 210 9.75 0.95 -9.26
CA MET A 210 9.78 2.19 -10.06
C MET A 210 8.60 3.10 -9.75
N LEU A 211 7.38 2.55 -9.55
CA LEU A 211 6.22 3.32 -9.14
C LEU A 211 6.41 4.00 -7.78
N ALA A 212 7.08 3.34 -6.84
CA ALA A 212 7.42 3.95 -5.55
C ALA A 212 8.35 5.15 -5.74
N PHE A 213 9.41 5.03 -6.54
CA PHE A 213 10.33 6.13 -6.84
C PHE A 213 9.64 7.31 -7.53
N PHE A 214 8.77 7.04 -8.48
CA PHE A 214 8.02 8.08 -9.17
C PHE A 214 6.91 8.70 -8.33
N SER A 215 6.59 8.10 -7.16
CA SER A 215 5.70 8.68 -6.17
C SER A 215 6.46 9.64 -5.26
N LYS A 216 7.58 9.21 -4.70
CA LYS A 216 8.44 10.03 -3.85
C LYS A 216 9.87 9.50 -3.77
N GLU A 217 10.83 10.41 -3.74
CA GLU A 217 12.26 10.07 -3.63
C GLU A 217 12.67 9.45 -2.28
N THR A 218 11.85 9.59 -1.23
CA THR A 218 12.04 8.90 0.06
C THR A 218 12.02 7.37 -0.05
N ALA A 219 11.57 6.81 -1.18
CA ALA A 219 11.69 5.39 -1.46
C ALA A 219 13.14 4.87 -1.46
N PHE A 220 14.15 5.77 -1.54
CA PHE A 220 15.58 5.41 -1.48
C PHE A 220 16.20 5.52 -0.08
N ASN A 221 15.53 6.12 0.87
CA ASN A 221 16.00 6.31 2.24
C ASN A 221 15.40 5.25 3.17
#